data_d0dc0730eb73b86310477fe0b88ea9ba
#
_entry.id   d0dc0730eb73b86310477fe0b88ea9ba
#
_cell.length_a   1.000
_cell.length_b   1.000
_cell.length_c   1.000
_cell.angle_alpha   90.00
_cell.angle_beta   90.00
_cell.angle_gamma   90.00
#
_symmetry.space_group_name_H-M   'P 1'
#
loop_
_entity.id
_entity.type
_entity.pdbx_description
1 polymer ?
#
loop_
_entity_poly.entity_id
_entity_poly.type
_entity_poly.pdbx_seq_one_letter_code
_entity_poly.pdbx_strand_id
1 'polypeptide(L)'
;MIRNLYIVKSDGDPLYGKSFEEDSIVDLKALPLFVRNSVALFHSRSSTSSDRVYTLEHEDSIWAYVFFPSFILVSLSNKDEKLADLKNVMLSIGQSLDLKFGEMISSWSGSMSEIVDIDDLIDQYLSVNLGPPTKILMKKIAQLIHKALLKPEIAFAGIFDASGKMIEGNLPETHLFRIEVEISQGVIMPVMDIVPTSVNSGDYKLQMLRVNSLTVVVASQETESILRAVSVVGEIAHTLYDFM
;
A
#
# COMPACT_ATOMS: atom_id res chain seq x y z
N MET A 1 10.42 11.09 0.29
CA MET A 1 9.84 10.73 1.63
C MET A 1 8.72 11.71 1.94
N ILE A 2 7.60 11.23 2.49
CA ILE A 2 6.55 12.09 3.02
C ILE A 2 7.12 12.90 4.18
N ARG A 3 6.98 14.22 4.13
CA ARG A 3 7.42 15.15 5.18
C ARG A 3 6.32 15.41 6.18
N ASN A 4 5.12 15.67 5.67
CA ASN A 4 3.93 15.91 6.49
C ASN A 4 2.73 15.18 5.90
N LEU A 5 1.82 14.78 6.79
CA LEU A 5 0.53 14.18 6.46
C LEU A 5 -0.58 14.93 7.19
N TYR A 6 -1.68 15.19 6.50
CA TYR A 6 -2.84 15.88 7.06
C TYR A 6 -4.13 15.12 6.75
N ILE A 7 -5.06 15.13 7.71
CA ILE A 7 -6.45 14.77 7.50
C ILE A 7 -7.24 16.08 7.50
N VAL A 8 -8.00 16.31 6.41
CA VAL A 8 -8.66 17.59 6.14
C VAL A 8 -10.12 17.31 5.80
N LYS A 9 -11.02 18.20 6.20
CA LYS A 9 -12.44 18.17 5.80
C LYS A 9 -12.62 18.59 4.34
N SER A 10 -13.80 18.34 3.80
CA SER A 10 -14.16 18.73 2.41
C SER A 10 -14.14 20.23 2.16
N ASP A 11 -14.28 21.05 3.19
CA ASP A 11 -14.15 22.53 3.15
C ASP A 11 -12.72 23.04 3.27
N GLY A 12 -11.75 22.13 3.49
CA GLY A 12 -10.33 22.43 3.63
C GLY A 12 -9.87 22.68 5.08
N ASP A 13 -10.75 22.50 6.06
CA ASP A 13 -10.36 22.64 7.47
C ASP A 13 -9.55 21.43 7.95
N PRO A 14 -8.32 21.64 8.45
CA PRO A 14 -7.49 20.55 8.92
C PRO A 14 -7.97 20.01 10.29
N LEU A 15 -8.10 18.69 10.39
CA LEU A 15 -8.45 17.98 11.62
C LEU A 15 -7.23 17.42 12.33
N TYR A 16 -6.27 16.94 11.57
CA TYR A 16 -5.07 16.24 12.05
C TYR A 16 -3.88 16.60 11.19
N GLY A 17 -2.69 16.61 11.78
CA GLY A 17 -1.44 16.78 11.06
C GLY A 17 -0.29 16.14 11.81
N LYS A 18 0.57 15.44 11.06
CA LYS A 18 1.77 14.79 11.56
C LYS A 18 2.96 15.17 10.71
N SER A 19 4.07 15.53 11.34
CA SER A 19 5.38 15.71 10.70
C SER A 19 6.25 14.47 10.91
N PHE A 20 7.04 14.16 9.89
CA PHE A 20 8.06 13.11 9.91
C PHE A 20 9.48 13.70 9.84
N GLU A 21 9.58 15.03 9.95
CA GLU A 21 10.85 15.73 10.12
C GLU A 21 11.18 15.79 11.62
N GLU A 22 12.44 15.52 11.97
CA GLU A 22 12.92 15.57 13.35
C GLU A 22 12.63 16.95 13.97
N ASP A 23 12.11 16.94 15.20
CA ASP A 23 11.76 18.13 16.00
C ASP A 23 10.71 19.09 15.40
N SER A 24 9.94 18.65 14.40
CA SER A 24 8.91 19.47 13.76
C SER A 24 7.51 19.16 14.28
N ILE A 25 6.88 20.14 14.91
CA ILE A 25 5.46 20.08 15.31
C ILE A 25 4.63 20.73 14.20
N VAL A 26 3.60 20.00 13.74
CA VAL A 26 2.69 20.55 12.72
C VAL A 26 1.70 21.50 13.38
N ASP A 27 1.80 22.77 13.03
CA ASP A 27 0.71 23.71 13.32
C ASP A 27 -0.39 23.56 12.26
N LEU A 28 -1.53 22.99 12.63
CA LEU A 28 -2.68 22.81 11.74
C LEU A 28 -3.16 24.15 11.13
N LYS A 29 -2.99 25.26 11.83
CA LYS A 29 -3.37 26.59 11.32
C LYS A 29 -2.42 27.08 10.23
N ALA A 30 -1.20 26.53 10.18
CA ALA A 30 -0.19 26.87 9.18
C ALA A 30 -0.37 26.12 7.86
N LEU A 31 -1.39 25.23 7.72
CA LEU A 31 -1.68 24.61 6.42
C LEU A 31 -1.92 25.69 5.36
N PRO A 32 -1.11 25.76 4.28
CA PRO A 32 -1.15 26.83 3.32
C PRO A 32 -2.53 27.04 2.70
N LEU A 33 -2.92 28.27 2.50
CA LEU A 33 -4.24 28.62 1.95
C LEU A 33 -4.47 28.02 0.56
N PHE A 34 -3.42 27.94 -0.27
CA PHE A 34 -3.53 27.30 -1.59
C PHE A 34 -3.85 25.81 -1.50
N VAL A 35 -3.36 25.10 -0.47
CA VAL A 35 -3.68 23.68 -0.22
C VAL A 35 -5.15 23.55 0.12
N ARG A 36 -5.67 24.37 1.05
CA ARG A 36 -7.10 24.37 1.41
C ARG A 36 -7.99 24.69 0.21
N ASN A 37 -7.62 25.69 -0.58
CA ASN A 37 -8.34 26.04 -1.81
C ASN A 37 -8.30 24.93 -2.86
N SER A 38 -7.17 24.21 -2.96
CA SER A 38 -7.04 23.05 -3.87
C SER A 38 -7.97 21.92 -3.47
N VAL A 39 -8.12 21.63 -2.16
CA VAL A 39 -9.07 20.66 -1.64
C VAL A 39 -10.49 20.99 -2.11
N ALA A 40 -10.94 22.22 -1.88
CA ALA A 40 -12.27 22.67 -2.30
C ALA A 40 -12.46 22.61 -3.82
N LEU A 41 -11.43 23.00 -4.59
CA LEU A 41 -11.45 22.99 -6.05
C LEU A 41 -11.54 21.58 -6.62
N PHE A 42 -10.73 20.66 -6.14
CA PHE A 42 -10.76 19.25 -6.57
C PHE A 42 -12.08 18.60 -6.20
N HIS A 43 -12.57 18.82 -4.99
CA HIS A 43 -13.84 18.28 -4.51
C HIS A 43 -15.03 18.77 -5.36
N SER A 44 -15.02 20.04 -5.80
CA SER A 44 -16.10 20.61 -6.61
C SER A 44 -16.13 20.17 -8.07
N ARG A 45 -14.97 19.78 -8.64
CA ARG A 45 -14.81 19.51 -10.09
C ARG A 45 -14.82 18.04 -10.48
N SER A 46 -14.61 17.16 -9.57
CA SER A 46 -14.49 15.72 -9.88
C SER A 46 -15.55 14.92 -9.12
N SER A 47 -16.08 13.90 -9.79
CA SER A 47 -16.52 12.71 -9.07
C SER A 47 -15.27 12.16 -8.39
N THR A 48 -14.99 12.65 -7.18
CA THR A 48 -13.81 12.30 -6.41
C THR A 48 -13.86 10.81 -6.11
N SER A 49 -12.91 10.10 -6.66
CA SER A 49 -12.79 8.66 -6.48
C SER A 49 -11.71 8.40 -5.44
N SER A 50 -12.03 7.58 -4.45
CA SER A 50 -11.08 7.17 -3.40
C SER A 50 -9.95 6.24 -3.90
N ASP A 51 -9.91 5.97 -5.21
CA ASP A 51 -8.87 5.18 -5.87
C ASP A 51 -7.82 6.04 -6.61
N ARG A 52 -7.95 7.38 -6.56
CA ARG A 52 -7.08 8.31 -7.27
C ARG A 52 -6.33 9.24 -6.34
N VAL A 53 -5.07 9.46 -6.69
CA VAL A 53 -4.22 10.47 -6.07
C VAL A 53 -4.07 11.64 -7.03
N TYR A 54 -4.42 12.83 -6.57
CA TYR A 54 -4.23 14.09 -7.27
C TYR A 54 -2.95 14.74 -6.74
N THR A 55 -2.15 15.30 -7.61
CA THR A 55 -0.89 15.95 -7.21
C THR A 55 -0.85 17.39 -7.67
N LEU A 56 -0.25 18.23 -6.84
CA LEU A 56 0.06 19.62 -7.14
C LEU A 56 1.53 19.89 -6.81
N GLU A 57 2.31 20.23 -7.82
CA GLU A 57 3.68 20.66 -7.61
C GLU A 57 3.71 22.15 -7.20
N HIS A 58 4.45 22.44 -6.16
CA HIS A 58 4.67 23.81 -5.70
C HIS A 58 6.11 23.94 -5.18
N GLU A 59 6.88 24.81 -5.81
CA GLU A 59 8.32 24.97 -5.55
C GLU A 59 9.07 23.64 -5.63
N ASP A 60 9.75 23.21 -4.56
CA ASP A 60 10.50 21.95 -4.49
C ASP A 60 9.73 20.81 -3.83
N SER A 61 8.41 20.94 -3.77
CA SER A 61 7.54 20.03 -3.06
C SER A 61 6.40 19.50 -3.94
N ILE A 62 5.92 18.32 -3.61
CA ILE A 62 4.71 17.73 -4.17
C ILE A 62 3.67 17.63 -3.05
N TRP A 63 2.50 18.20 -3.30
CA TRP A 63 1.29 18.01 -2.51
C TRP A 63 0.44 16.94 -3.16
N ALA A 64 0.13 15.86 -2.44
CA ALA A 64 -0.72 14.79 -2.92
C ALA A 64 -2.02 14.74 -2.13
N TYR A 65 -3.14 14.48 -2.82
CA TYR A 65 -4.49 14.49 -2.27
C TYR A 65 -5.21 13.20 -2.63
N VAL A 66 -5.84 12.56 -1.65
CA VAL A 66 -6.77 11.44 -1.85
C VAL A 66 -8.07 11.77 -1.16
N PHE A 67 -9.18 11.60 -1.87
CA PHE A 67 -10.52 11.98 -1.40
C PHE A 67 -11.27 10.74 -0.95
N PHE A 68 -11.61 10.69 0.33
CA PHE A 68 -12.50 9.68 0.90
C PHE A 68 -13.86 10.30 1.22
N PRO A 69 -14.91 9.50 1.41
CA PRO A 69 -16.23 10.03 1.76
C PRO A 69 -16.23 10.87 3.04
N SER A 70 -15.40 10.51 4.00
CA SER A 70 -15.36 11.11 5.34
C SER A 70 -14.32 12.20 5.51
N PHE A 71 -13.26 12.22 4.67
CA PHE A 71 -12.13 13.15 4.79
C PHE A 71 -11.31 13.19 3.51
N ILE A 72 -10.39 14.13 3.46
CA ILE A 72 -9.34 14.18 2.45
C ILE A 72 -7.99 13.97 3.13
N LEU A 73 -7.21 13.01 2.61
CA LEU A 73 -5.83 12.80 3.04
C LEU A 73 -4.92 13.67 2.16
N VAL A 74 -4.09 14.50 2.79
CA VAL A 74 -3.16 15.38 2.10
C VAL A 74 -1.75 15.10 2.58
N SER A 75 -0.79 14.94 1.69
CA SER A 75 0.62 14.82 2.04
C SER A 75 1.48 15.88 1.39
N LEU A 76 2.53 16.28 2.09
CA LEU A 76 3.65 17.06 1.57
C LEU A 76 4.85 16.13 1.44
N SER A 77 5.43 16.07 0.25
CA SER A 77 6.61 15.23 -0.06
C SER A 77 7.65 16.02 -0.84
N ASN A 78 8.88 15.53 -0.87
CA ASN A 78 9.92 16.11 -1.72
C ASN A 78 9.61 15.84 -3.20
N LYS A 79 10.09 16.71 -4.09
CA LYS A 79 9.84 16.64 -5.53
C LYS A 79 10.49 15.43 -6.21
N ASP A 80 11.53 14.87 -5.60
CA ASP A 80 12.25 13.68 -6.06
C ASP A 80 11.57 12.35 -5.66
N GLU A 81 10.46 12.42 -4.92
CA GLU A 81 9.71 11.23 -4.52
C GLU A 81 9.10 10.53 -5.74
N LYS A 82 9.16 9.20 -5.75
CA LYS A 82 8.51 8.40 -6.78
C LYS A 82 6.99 8.47 -6.61
N LEU A 83 6.30 9.06 -7.58
CA LEU A 83 4.84 9.23 -7.53
C LEU A 83 4.08 7.92 -7.35
N ALA A 84 4.58 6.81 -7.89
CA ALA A 84 3.95 5.50 -7.74
C ALA A 84 3.97 5.01 -6.28
N ASP A 85 5.13 5.15 -5.61
CA ASP A 85 5.29 4.76 -4.21
C ASP A 85 4.45 5.66 -3.30
N LEU A 86 4.48 6.98 -3.53
CA LEU A 86 3.65 7.94 -2.83
C LEU A 86 2.15 7.62 -2.98
N LYS A 87 1.72 7.31 -4.20
CA LYS A 87 0.34 6.93 -4.50
C LYS A 87 -0.07 5.69 -3.69
N ASN A 88 0.73 4.64 -3.73
CA ASN A 88 0.43 3.39 -3.03
C ASN A 88 0.31 3.60 -1.52
N VAL A 89 1.25 4.32 -0.91
CA VAL A 89 1.23 4.64 0.53
C VAL A 89 0.00 5.47 0.88
N MET A 90 -0.28 6.54 0.14
CA MET A 90 -1.42 7.41 0.41
C MET A 90 -2.77 6.69 0.32
N LEU A 91 -2.94 5.83 -0.70
CA LEU A 91 -4.16 5.03 -0.84
C LEU A 91 -4.29 4.02 0.30
N SER A 92 -3.19 3.36 0.68
CA SER A 92 -3.20 2.36 1.75
C SER A 92 -3.54 2.98 3.11
N ILE A 93 -2.90 4.09 3.47
CA ILE A 93 -3.20 4.83 4.69
C ILE A 93 -4.66 5.29 4.69
N GLY A 94 -5.08 5.94 3.61
CA GLY A 94 -6.40 6.54 3.54
C GLY A 94 -7.53 5.51 3.60
N GLN A 95 -7.41 4.38 2.91
CA GLN A 95 -8.39 3.29 2.96
C GLN A 95 -8.48 2.67 4.36
N SER A 96 -7.36 2.48 5.03
CA SER A 96 -7.36 1.99 6.42
C SER A 96 -7.94 2.98 7.41
N LEU A 97 -7.67 4.27 7.23
CA LEU A 97 -8.28 5.33 8.04
C LEU A 97 -9.78 5.41 7.82
N ASP A 98 -10.25 5.35 6.57
CA ASP A 98 -11.68 5.40 6.24
C ASP A 98 -12.42 4.19 6.81
N LEU A 99 -11.84 3.00 6.70
CA LEU A 99 -12.41 1.77 7.23
C LEU A 99 -12.51 1.76 8.77
N LYS A 100 -11.45 2.21 9.47
CA LYS A 100 -11.38 2.14 10.93
C LYS A 100 -12.00 3.35 11.64
N PHE A 101 -11.84 4.54 11.05
CA PHE A 101 -12.14 5.81 11.69
C PHE A 101 -13.08 6.71 10.89
N GLY A 102 -13.56 6.31 9.69
CA GLY A 102 -14.32 7.15 8.79
C GLY A 102 -15.57 7.76 9.43
N GLU A 103 -16.38 6.97 10.14
CA GLU A 103 -17.57 7.46 10.84
C GLU A 103 -17.22 8.48 11.95
N MET A 104 -16.15 8.20 12.70
CA MET A 104 -15.67 9.11 13.75
C MET A 104 -15.16 10.41 13.12
N ILE A 105 -14.34 10.35 12.08
CA ILE A 105 -13.79 11.52 11.39
C ILE A 105 -14.90 12.40 10.83
N SER A 106 -15.94 11.79 10.22
CA SER A 106 -17.05 12.54 9.61
C SER A 106 -17.83 13.38 10.62
N SER A 107 -17.96 12.90 11.86
CA SER A 107 -18.68 13.57 12.95
C SER A 107 -17.79 14.45 13.82
N TRP A 108 -16.48 14.39 13.65
CA TRP A 108 -15.51 15.07 14.52
C TRP A 108 -15.48 16.59 14.29
N SER A 109 -15.32 17.31 15.39
CA SER A 109 -15.08 18.77 15.39
C SER A 109 -13.87 19.10 16.24
N GLY A 110 -12.95 19.90 15.70
CA GLY A 110 -11.71 20.30 16.38
C GLY A 110 -10.50 19.46 15.94
N SER A 111 -9.42 19.49 16.72
CA SER A 111 -8.19 18.74 16.43
C SER A 111 -8.32 17.28 16.83
N MET A 112 -7.74 16.40 16.03
CA MET A 112 -7.65 14.95 16.30
C MET A 112 -6.24 14.53 16.74
N SER A 113 -5.37 15.46 17.06
CA SER A 113 -3.95 15.19 17.39
C SER A 113 -3.74 14.36 18.67
N GLU A 114 -4.77 14.16 19.46
CA GLU A 114 -4.71 13.35 20.69
C GLU A 114 -5.11 11.88 20.49
N ILE A 115 -5.46 11.48 19.24
CA ILE A 115 -5.89 10.11 18.95
C ILE A 115 -4.67 9.28 18.55
N VAL A 116 -4.10 8.61 19.55
CA VAL A 116 -2.88 7.77 19.40
C VAL A 116 -3.06 6.67 18.34
N ASP A 117 -4.22 6.05 18.27
CA ASP A 117 -4.49 4.96 17.31
C ASP A 117 -4.36 5.40 15.83
N ILE A 118 -4.59 6.69 15.54
CA ILE A 118 -4.36 7.25 14.19
C ILE A 118 -2.87 7.39 13.91
N ASP A 119 -2.10 7.85 14.89
CA ASP A 119 -0.65 7.95 14.79
C ASP A 119 0.00 6.60 14.54
N ASP A 120 -0.37 5.59 15.34
CA ASP A 120 0.15 4.24 15.23
C ASP A 120 -0.16 3.61 13.86
N LEU A 121 -1.38 3.81 13.36
CA LEU A 121 -1.76 3.32 12.03
C LEU A 121 -0.90 3.97 10.93
N ILE A 122 -0.75 5.29 10.96
CA ILE A 122 0.04 6.01 9.97
C ILE A 122 1.50 5.54 10.01
N ASP A 123 2.08 5.38 11.20
CA ASP A 123 3.46 4.92 11.37
C ASP A 123 3.68 3.50 10.81
N GLN A 124 2.73 2.59 11.02
CA GLN A 124 2.78 1.25 10.43
C GLN A 124 2.90 1.31 8.91
N TYR A 125 2.09 2.12 8.24
CA TYR A 125 2.12 2.22 6.77
C TYR A 125 3.38 2.91 6.25
N LEU A 126 3.90 3.89 6.98
CA LEU A 126 5.11 4.59 6.57
C LEU A 126 6.39 3.80 6.85
N SER A 127 6.34 2.83 7.77
CA SER A 127 7.46 1.91 8.01
C SER A 127 7.64 0.87 6.89
N VAL A 128 6.64 0.68 6.02
CA VAL A 128 6.74 -0.26 4.89
C VAL A 128 7.76 0.25 3.87
N ASN A 129 8.81 -0.53 3.67
CA ASN A 129 9.84 -0.22 2.69
C ASN A 129 9.37 -0.62 1.28
N LEU A 130 9.10 0.37 0.42
CA LEU A 130 8.74 0.16 -0.99
C LEU A 130 9.95 0.09 -1.93
N GLY A 131 11.16 0.30 -1.39
CA GLY A 131 12.40 0.19 -2.15
C GLY A 131 12.74 -1.25 -2.53
N PRO A 132 13.80 -1.42 -3.33
CA PRO A 132 14.25 -2.77 -3.69
C PRO A 132 14.69 -3.55 -2.45
N PRO A 133 14.40 -4.87 -2.38
CA PRO A 133 14.78 -5.70 -1.26
C PRO A 133 16.29 -5.68 -0.99
N THR A 134 16.67 -5.75 0.29
CA THR A 134 18.07 -5.83 0.67
C THR A 134 18.72 -7.11 0.13
N LYS A 135 20.07 -7.13 0.00
CA LYS A 135 20.79 -8.32 -0.45
C LYS A 135 20.53 -9.56 0.42
N ILE A 136 20.29 -9.36 1.71
CA ILE A 136 19.99 -10.44 2.65
C ILE A 136 18.60 -10.99 2.38
N LEU A 137 17.62 -10.11 2.23
CA LEU A 137 16.24 -10.48 1.89
C LEU A 137 16.18 -11.17 0.52
N MET A 138 16.92 -10.70 -0.49
CA MET A 138 17.02 -11.34 -1.80
C MET A 138 17.52 -12.79 -1.73
N LYS A 139 18.55 -13.05 -0.91
CA LYS A 139 19.03 -14.43 -0.70
C LYS A 139 17.95 -15.31 -0.06
N LYS A 140 17.22 -14.76 0.91
CA LYS A 140 16.13 -15.48 1.58
C LYS A 140 14.99 -15.78 0.61
N ILE A 141 14.59 -14.79 -0.20
CA ILE A 141 13.58 -14.93 -1.26
C ILE A 141 13.97 -16.06 -2.23
N ALA A 142 15.19 -16.04 -2.78
CA ALA A 142 15.67 -17.06 -3.70
C ALA A 142 15.65 -18.47 -3.08
N GLN A 143 16.05 -18.61 -1.80
CA GLN A 143 15.98 -19.89 -1.10
C GLN A 143 14.56 -20.42 -0.94
N LEU A 144 13.60 -19.53 -0.59
CA LEU A 144 12.20 -19.91 -0.40
C LEU A 144 11.56 -20.35 -1.72
N ILE A 145 11.79 -19.60 -2.80
CA ILE A 145 11.29 -19.95 -4.14
C ILE A 145 11.90 -21.26 -4.62
N HIS A 146 13.22 -21.42 -4.49
CA HIS A 146 13.88 -22.69 -4.85
C HIS A 146 13.29 -23.88 -4.09
N LYS A 147 13.12 -23.76 -2.76
CA LYS A 147 12.50 -24.80 -1.92
C LYS A 147 11.07 -25.13 -2.36
N ALA A 148 10.28 -24.12 -2.72
CA ALA A 148 8.91 -24.31 -3.20
C ALA A 148 8.88 -25.07 -4.54
N LEU A 149 9.77 -24.71 -5.47
CA LEU A 149 9.85 -25.34 -6.80
C LEU A 149 10.44 -26.77 -6.79
N LEU A 150 11.05 -27.21 -5.70
CA LEU A 150 11.44 -28.60 -5.52
C LEU A 150 10.24 -29.53 -5.19
N LYS A 151 9.10 -28.97 -4.81
CA LYS A 151 7.87 -29.71 -4.54
C LYS A 151 7.19 -30.08 -5.87
N PRO A 152 7.03 -31.36 -6.21
CA PRO A 152 6.51 -31.78 -7.52
C PRO A 152 5.07 -31.34 -7.78
N GLU A 153 4.31 -31.06 -6.72
CA GLU A 153 2.93 -30.57 -6.79
C GLU A 153 2.83 -29.09 -7.18
N ILE A 154 3.94 -28.33 -7.16
CA ILE A 154 3.95 -26.90 -7.48
C ILE A 154 4.39 -26.68 -8.93
N ALA A 155 3.56 -26.01 -9.71
CA ALA A 155 3.85 -25.62 -11.08
C ALA A 155 4.70 -24.34 -11.14
N PHE A 156 4.25 -23.32 -10.41
CA PHE A 156 4.88 -21.99 -10.40
C PHE A 156 4.94 -21.44 -8.99
N ALA A 157 6.02 -20.72 -8.72
CA ALA A 157 6.15 -19.90 -7.52
C ALA A 157 6.93 -18.61 -7.84
N GLY A 158 6.54 -17.50 -7.23
CA GLY A 158 7.23 -16.22 -7.42
C GLY A 158 6.91 -15.23 -6.31
N ILE A 159 7.77 -14.23 -6.18
CA ILE A 159 7.60 -13.09 -5.27
C ILE A 159 7.70 -11.83 -6.10
N PHE A 160 6.77 -10.91 -5.86
CA PHE A 160 6.57 -9.67 -6.58
C PHE A 160 6.71 -8.48 -5.63
N ASP A 161 7.18 -7.35 -6.14
CA ASP A 161 7.16 -6.08 -5.41
C ASP A 161 5.78 -5.40 -5.46
N ALA A 162 5.67 -4.26 -4.79
CA ALA A 162 4.44 -3.48 -4.72
C ALA A 162 3.95 -2.96 -6.09
N SER A 163 4.81 -2.91 -7.10
CA SER A 163 4.46 -2.51 -8.48
C SER A 163 3.99 -3.68 -9.33
N GLY A 164 4.03 -4.91 -8.81
CA GLY A 164 3.72 -6.13 -9.57
C GLY A 164 4.89 -6.69 -10.37
N LYS A 165 6.09 -6.13 -10.23
CA LYS A 165 7.28 -6.65 -10.88
C LYS A 165 7.80 -7.89 -10.16
N MET A 166 8.03 -8.96 -10.88
CA MET A 166 8.60 -10.18 -10.32
C MET A 166 10.05 -9.94 -9.86
N ILE A 167 10.31 -10.23 -8.58
CA ILE A 167 11.64 -10.17 -7.94
C ILE A 167 12.39 -11.47 -8.17
N GLU A 168 11.71 -12.60 -7.93
CA GLU A 168 12.26 -13.95 -8.06
C GLU A 168 11.12 -14.93 -8.37
N GLY A 169 11.34 -15.92 -9.25
CA GLY A 169 10.34 -16.93 -9.56
C GLY A 169 10.49 -17.55 -10.95
N ASN A 170 9.57 -18.46 -11.28
CA ASN A 170 9.51 -19.16 -12.54
C ASN A 170 8.16 -18.98 -13.28
N LEU A 171 7.37 -17.96 -12.93
CA LEU A 171 6.09 -17.75 -13.58
C LEU A 171 6.28 -17.37 -15.06
N PRO A 172 5.54 -18.03 -15.98
CA PRO A 172 5.54 -17.68 -17.40
C PRO A 172 4.99 -16.27 -17.65
N GLU A 173 5.47 -15.61 -18.69
CA GLU A 173 5.05 -14.26 -19.09
C GLU A 173 3.53 -14.14 -19.29
N THR A 174 2.88 -15.21 -19.73
CA THR A 174 1.43 -15.27 -19.93
C THR A 174 0.61 -14.99 -18.67
N HIS A 175 1.20 -15.20 -17.47
CA HIS A 175 0.56 -14.97 -16.20
C HIS A 175 0.94 -13.62 -15.56
N LEU A 176 2.09 -13.03 -15.95
CA LEU A 176 2.65 -11.85 -15.30
C LEU A 176 1.72 -10.64 -15.37
N PHE A 177 1.14 -10.36 -16.54
CA PHE A 177 0.22 -9.23 -16.71
C PHE A 177 -0.99 -9.31 -15.76
N ARG A 178 -1.57 -10.51 -15.60
CA ARG A 178 -2.71 -10.69 -14.70
C ARG A 178 -2.34 -10.44 -13.25
N ILE A 179 -1.16 -10.91 -12.83
CA ILE A 179 -0.63 -10.71 -11.48
C ILE A 179 -0.33 -9.23 -11.24
N GLU A 180 0.31 -8.55 -12.20
CA GLU A 180 0.60 -7.11 -12.13
C GLU A 180 -0.67 -6.29 -11.92
N VAL A 181 -1.73 -6.58 -12.67
CA VAL A 181 -3.04 -5.93 -12.53
C VAL A 181 -3.60 -6.15 -11.12
N GLU A 182 -3.61 -7.38 -10.62
CA GLU A 182 -4.14 -7.68 -9.28
C GLU A 182 -3.33 -7.01 -8.16
N ILE A 183 -2.00 -6.96 -8.30
CA ILE A 183 -1.14 -6.29 -7.32
C ILE A 183 -1.33 -4.78 -7.38
N SER A 184 -1.38 -4.18 -8.58
CA SER A 184 -1.52 -2.73 -8.76
C SER A 184 -2.86 -2.17 -8.29
N GLN A 185 -3.91 -3.00 -8.31
CA GLN A 185 -5.23 -2.66 -7.78
C GLN A 185 -5.34 -2.87 -6.27
N GLY A 186 -4.38 -3.56 -5.69
CA GLY A 186 -4.40 -3.90 -4.28
C GLY A 186 -3.77 -2.83 -3.40
N VAL A 187 -4.22 -2.80 -2.15
CA VAL A 187 -3.68 -1.97 -1.08
C VAL A 187 -2.46 -2.64 -0.49
N ILE A 188 -1.39 -1.89 -0.23
CA ILE A 188 -0.28 -2.37 0.59
C ILE A 188 -0.79 -2.53 2.01
N MET A 189 -0.51 -3.67 2.62
CA MET A 189 -0.83 -3.91 4.03
C MET A 189 0.47 -4.08 4.81
N PRO A 190 0.68 -3.35 5.93
CA PRO A 190 1.89 -3.45 6.75
C PRO A 190 1.97 -4.74 7.56
N VAL A 191 1.06 -5.66 7.30
CA VAL A 191 0.94 -6.98 7.91
C VAL A 191 0.76 -8.02 6.81
N MET A 192 0.80 -9.29 7.16
CA MET A 192 0.52 -10.38 6.24
C MET A 192 -0.99 -10.60 6.09
N ASP A 193 -1.46 -10.80 4.86
CA ASP A 193 -2.81 -11.30 4.61
C ASP A 193 -2.96 -12.72 5.18
N ILE A 194 -4.06 -12.98 5.87
CA ILE A 194 -4.29 -14.29 6.50
C ILE A 194 -4.83 -15.30 5.48
N VAL A 195 -5.64 -14.82 4.53
CA VAL A 195 -6.30 -15.67 3.53
C VAL A 195 -5.77 -15.36 2.14
N PRO A 196 -5.32 -16.37 1.39
CA PRO A 196 -4.86 -16.15 0.02
C PRO A 196 -5.99 -15.68 -0.89
N THR A 197 -5.69 -14.69 -1.72
CA THR A 197 -6.53 -14.33 -2.86
C THR A 197 -6.30 -15.31 -3.99
N SER A 198 -7.39 -15.86 -4.55
CA SER A 198 -7.32 -16.78 -5.70
C SER A 198 -7.60 -16.04 -7.00
N VAL A 199 -6.68 -16.13 -7.95
CA VAL A 199 -6.77 -15.50 -9.26
C VAL A 199 -6.69 -16.54 -10.37
N ASN A 200 -7.68 -16.55 -11.28
CA ASN A 200 -7.64 -17.43 -12.44
C ASN A 200 -6.75 -16.81 -13.53
N SER A 201 -5.83 -17.60 -14.06
CA SER A 201 -4.93 -17.20 -15.15
C SER A 201 -4.68 -18.40 -16.07
N GLY A 202 -5.34 -18.41 -17.23
CA GLY A 202 -5.36 -19.58 -18.10
C GLY A 202 -5.97 -20.79 -17.39
N ASP A 203 -5.30 -21.95 -17.49
CA ASP A 203 -5.72 -23.19 -16.85
C ASP A 203 -5.30 -23.29 -15.38
N TYR A 204 -4.57 -22.30 -14.87
CA TYR A 204 -4.07 -22.27 -13.51
C TYR A 204 -4.89 -21.37 -12.60
N LYS A 205 -4.98 -21.77 -11.33
CA LYS A 205 -5.51 -20.96 -10.25
C LYS A 205 -4.37 -20.53 -9.33
N LEU A 206 -3.96 -19.28 -9.47
CA LEU A 206 -2.89 -18.68 -8.68
C LEU A 206 -3.39 -18.37 -7.28
N GLN A 207 -2.59 -18.68 -6.27
CA GLN A 207 -2.82 -18.29 -4.88
C GLN A 207 -1.86 -17.16 -4.53
N MET A 208 -2.37 -16.04 -4.02
CA MET A 208 -1.60 -14.85 -3.73
C MET A 208 -1.76 -14.47 -2.27
N LEU A 209 -0.64 -14.17 -1.59
CA LEU A 209 -0.61 -13.61 -0.23
C LEU A 209 0.31 -12.40 -0.19
N ARG A 210 -0.14 -11.33 0.45
CA ARG A 210 0.68 -10.14 0.69
C ARG A 210 1.37 -10.20 2.02
N VAL A 211 2.62 -9.73 2.02
CA VAL A 211 3.46 -9.56 3.20
C VAL A 211 4.13 -8.20 3.07
N ASN A 212 3.65 -7.21 3.81
CA ASN A 212 4.09 -5.82 3.65
C ASN A 212 4.00 -5.35 2.18
N SER A 213 5.13 -4.96 1.58
CA SER A 213 5.22 -4.54 0.17
C SER A 213 5.44 -5.69 -0.82
N LEU A 214 5.51 -6.92 -0.36
CA LEU A 214 5.74 -8.08 -1.21
C LEU A 214 4.46 -8.90 -1.41
N THR A 215 4.34 -9.53 -2.58
CA THR A 215 3.27 -10.49 -2.86
C THR A 215 3.89 -11.82 -3.25
N VAL A 216 3.53 -12.86 -2.51
CA VAL A 216 3.88 -14.25 -2.83
C VAL A 216 2.79 -14.83 -3.72
N VAL A 217 3.18 -15.45 -4.82
CA VAL A 217 2.26 -16.10 -5.78
C VAL A 217 2.69 -17.54 -6.00
N VAL A 218 1.75 -18.47 -5.86
CA VAL A 218 2.00 -19.92 -6.05
C VAL A 218 0.84 -20.54 -6.82
N ALA A 219 1.14 -21.44 -7.75
CA ALA A 219 0.18 -22.31 -8.40
C ALA A 219 0.56 -23.78 -8.24
N SER A 220 -0.43 -24.64 -7.98
CA SER A 220 -0.26 -26.10 -8.06
C SER A 220 -0.29 -26.56 -9.52
N GLN A 221 0.22 -27.77 -9.77
CA GLN A 221 0.02 -28.47 -11.04
C GLN A 221 -1.47 -28.67 -11.31
N GLU A 222 -1.87 -28.71 -12.57
CA GLU A 222 -3.28 -28.87 -12.98
C GLU A 222 -3.95 -30.12 -12.39
N THR A 223 -3.18 -31.17 -12.22
CA THR A 223 -3.65 -32.46 -11.65
C THR A 223 -3.71 -32.46 -10.13
N GLU A 224 -3.18 -31.43 -9.49
CA GLU A 224 -3.04 -31.34 -8.04
C GLU A 224 -4.12 -30.47 -7.39
N SER A 225 -4.39 -30.74 -6.10
CA SER A 225 -5.30 -29.90 -5.35
C SER A 225 -4.76 -28.50 -5.14
N ILE A 226 -5.62 -27.50 -5.32
CA ILE A 226 -5.32 -26.09 -5.04
C ILE A 226 -4.84 -25.86 -3.60
N LEU A 227 -5.21 -26.73 -2.67
CA LEU A 227 -4.77 -26.65 -1.27
C LEU A 227 -3.25 -26.82 -1.12
N ARG A 228 -2.59 -27.43 -2.11
CA ARG A 228 -1.11 -27.51 -2.14
C ARG A 228 -0.51 -26.11 -2.33
N ALA A 229 -1.02 -25.37 -3.30
CA ALA A 229 -0.59 -23.97 -3.51
C ALA A 229 -0.93 -23.07 -2.30
N VAL A 230 -2.12 -23.24 -1.70
CA VAL A 230 -2.52 -22.52 -0.48
C VAL A 230 -1.55 -22.76 0.67
N SER A 231 -1.17 -24.03 0.89
CA SER A 231 -0.21 -24.38 1.95
C SER A 231 1.18 -23.78 1.71
N VAL A 232 1.65 -23.83 0.46
CA VAL A 232 3.00 -23.34 0.11
C VAL A 232 3.07 -21.82 0.13
N VAL A 233 2.04 -21.12 -0.38
CA VAL A 233 2.00 -19.66 -0.32
C VAL A 233 1.99 -19.16 1.13
N GLY A 234 1.25 -19.85 2.03
CA GLY A 234 1.26 -19.57 3.46
C GLY A 234 2.64 -19.79 4.11
N GLU A 235 3.29 -20.94 3.83
CA GLU A 235 4.64 -21.24 4.35
C GLU A 235 5.65 -20.16 3.96
N ILE A 236 5.65 -19.72 2.69
CA ILE A 236 6.56 -18.68 2.20
C ILE A 236 6.23 -17.34 2.87
N ALA A 237 4.95 -16.96 2.89
CA ALA A 237 4.50 -15.68 3.43
C ALA A 237 4.85 -15.54 4.91
N HIS A 238 4.56 -16.57 5.74
CA HIS A 238 4.94 -16.58 7.16
C HIS A 238 6.45 -16.42 7.36
N THR A 239 7.24 -17.19 6.58
CA THR A 239 8.70 -17.09 6.69
C THR A 239 9.23 -15.72 6.31
N LEU A 240 8.62 -15.05 5.33
CA LEU A 240 8.98 -13.68 4.96
C LEU A 240 8.57 -12.68 6.04
N TYR A 241 7.37 -12.82 6.58
CA TYR A 241 6.86 -11.96 7.65
C TYR A 241 7.77 -11.98 8.89
N ASP A 242 8.18 -13.19 9.33
CA ASP A 242 9.08 -13.36 10.47
C ASP A 242 10.49 -12.81 10.22
N PHE A 243 10.86 -12.62 8.94
CA PHE A 243 12.18 -12.18 8.54
C PHE A 243 12.27 -10.66 8.26
N MET A 244 11.14 -9.99 7.98
CA MET A 244 11.06 -8.56 7.65
C MET A 244 10.84 -7.71 8.88
#